data_866658e7e076a84bdac36f7898ec3f20
#
_entry.id   866658e7e076a84bdac36f7898ec3f20
#
_cell.length_a   1.000
_cell.length_b   1.000
_cell.length_c   1.000
_cell.angle_alpha   90.00
_cell.angle_beta   90.00
_cell.angle_gamma   90.00
#
_symmetry.space_group_name_H-M   'P 1'
#
loop_
_entity.id
_entity.type
_entity.pdbx_description
1 polymer ?
#
loop_
_entity_poly.entity_id
_entity_poly.type
_entity_poly.pdbx_seq_one_letter_code
_entity_poly.pdbx_strand_id
1 'polypeptide(L)'
;MRTFQRAAALRVIASVIASTEENSVRFHLGTLVCAALSGSALLAGCSQSRDANSQPAAQPALAAQADPYDISRMDLHPKPATLSNDRHTGAFSAGDALSADAAVRPLSPEPVKEIRLDTTHKIIDLAPGVKFSAWTFGDTVPGPVVRARVGDRIKFSMTNRSDEAVPSVRVTAAPMMHSMDFHAAMVSPQDKYRSVAPGQTIAFEFTPNYPGVYMYHCGTPMVLEHIASGMYGMMIVEPRDGYPTKVDREYAIIQSEFYTRPDPQKRKVDGVPLYVLDGDRVRAKTPTYTVFNGRYNGFVDNPLPAKPGERVRLFVLNVGPSNTSSFHVVGTIFDKVWFEGNPDNQWRGAQTVLLGSSNSAIVEFIVPEAGSYVMVDHHFANASQGAIGIIAAGGTGDPEHHNIPATAAPTDPAAQRGKLDFESKCLACHSIAGGDKLGPDLYGVSKRRDHEWLTRWLKSPEQMLASDAAAKKLLDQYKVPMPNQNLSLPEIQQYIAYFKWADQNLQPQGRTQPQPAAPGAALPPSRTKSAPPAGEKP
;
A
#
# COMPACT_ATOMS: atom_id res chain seq x y z
N MET A 1 -5.92 -57.36 -4.88
CA MET A 1 -6.03 -56.15 -5.72
C MET A 1 -5.29 -54.92 -5.16
N ARG A 2 -4.27 -55.11 -4.29
CA ARG A 2 -3.46 -53.97 -3.71
C ARG A 2 -1.99 -54.00 -4.09
N THR A 3 -1.56 -54.90 -4.97
CA THR A 3 -0.14 -55.13 -5.31
C THR A 3 0.22 -54.65 -6.72
N PHE A 4 -0.74 -54.23 -7.56
CA PHE A 4 -0.51 -53.75 -8.93
C PHE A 4 -0.41 -52.23 -9.09
N GLN A 5 -0.74 -51.45 -8.07
CA GLN A 5 -0.66 -49.95 -8.15
C GLN A 5 0.69 -49.36 -7.69
N ARG A 6 1.57 -50.14 -7.11
CA ARG A 6 2.93 -49.63 -6.70
C ARG A 6 3.99 -49.77 -7.79
N ALA A 7 3.76 -50.58 -8.81
CA ALA A 7 4.71 -50.77 -9.92
C ALA A 7 4.60 -49.71 -11.03
N ALA A 8 3.48 -49.00 -11.15
CA ALA A 8 3.27 -47.95 -12.15
C ALA A 8 3.87 -46.57 -11.72
N ALA A 9 3.90 -46.29 -10.43
CA ALA A 9 4.42 -45.02 -9.92
C ALA A 9 5.96 -44.94 -9.94
N LEU A 10 6.66 -46.04 -9.89
CA LEU A 10 8.13 -46.07 -9.94
C LEU A 10 8.71 -46.01 -11.36
N ARG A 11 7.91 -46.26 -12.40
CA ARG A 11 8.37 -46.12 -13.79
C ARG A 11 8.24 -44.70 -14.34
N VAL A 12 7.42 -43.84 -13.76
CA VAL A 12 7.29 -42.44 -14.18
C VAL A 12 8.42 -41.57 -13.57
N ILE A 13 8.93 -41.93 -12.41
CA ILE A 13 10.04 -41.19 -11.77
C ILE A 13 11.39 -41.52 -12.43
N ALA A 14 11.57 -42.73 -12.95
CA ALA A 14 12.81 -43.11 -13.64
C ALA A 14 12.92 -42.53 -15.06
N SER A 15 11.82 -42.12 -15.69
CA SER A 15 11.79 -41.52 -17.03
C SER A 15 12.05 -39.99 -17.03
N VAL A 16 11.92 -39.31 -15.86
CA VAL A 16 12.18 -37.87 -15.73
C VAL A 16 13.64 -37.59 -15.35
N ILE A 17 14.38 -38.57 -14.82
CA ILE A 17 15.79 -38.39 -14.43
C ILE A 17 16.74 -38.70 -15.59
N ALA A 18 16.30 -39.38 -16.66
CA ALA A 18 17.14 -39.74 -17.81
C ALA A 18 17.17 -38.72 -18.96
N SER A 19 16.50 -37.56 -18.84
CA SER A 19 16.43 -36.54 -19.91
C SER A 19 17.14 -35.21 -19.57
N THR A 20 18.00 -35.19 -18.54
CA THR A 20 18.74 -33.95 -18.13
C THR A 20 20.27 -34.07 -18.24
N GLU A 21 20.80 -35.09 -18.92
CA GLU A 21 22.23 -35.18 -19.20
C GLU A 21 22.51 -35.17 -20.70
N GLU A 22 22.31 -34.05 -21.38
CA GLU A 22 22.97 -33.70 -22.62
C GLU A 22 22.69 -32.24 -22.98
N ASN A 23 23.41 -31.32 -22.34
CA ASN A 23 23.73 -29.99 -22.88
C ASN A 23 24.78 -29.31 -21.99
N SER A 24 26.02 -29.87 -22.02
CA SER A 24 27.17 -29.20 -21.48
C SER A 24 27.72 -28.22 -22.52
N VAL A 25 27.41 -26.95 -22.38
CA VAL A 25 28.09 -25.87 -23.10
C VAL A 25 29.46 -25.66 -22.47
N ARG A 26 30.54 -26.02 -23.23
CA ARG A 26 31.91 -25.78 -22.86
C ARG A 26 32.21 -24.29 -22.86
N PHE A 27 32.40 -23.70 -21.68
CA PHE A 27 33.08 -22.41 -21.58
C PHE A 27 34.58 -22.61 -21.62
N HIS A 28 35.23 -22.02 -22.64
CA HIS A 28 36.69 -21.92 -22.73
C HIS A 28 37.15 -20.85 -21.72
N LEU A 29 37.95 -21.28 -20.76
CA LEU A 29 38.72 -20.41 -19.88
C LEU A 29 39.92 -19.87 -20.66
N GLY A 30 39.84 -18.64 -21.12
CA GLY A 30 40.99 -17.92 -21.69
C GLY A 30 41.86 -17.36 -20.58
N THR A 31 43.03 -17.94 -20.39
CA THR A 31 44.07 -17.46 -19.48
C THR A 31 44.69 -16.18 -20.04
N LEU A 32 44.45 -15.03 -19.41
CA LEU A 32 45.15 -13.78 -19.72
C LEU A 32 46.46 -13.74 -18.91
N VAL A 33 47.58 -13.89 -19.63
CA VAL A 33 48.93 -13.66 -19.11
C VAL A 33 49.22 -12.16 -19.19
N CYS A 34 49.38 -11.50 -18.03
CA CYS A 34 49.91 -10.14 -17.96
C CYS A 34 51.43 -10.17 -18.08
N ALA A 35 51.96 -9.73 -19.21
CA ALA A 35 53.39 -9.46 -19.39
C ALA A 35 53.71 -8.08 -18.79
N ALA A 36 54.60 -8.07 -17.81
CA ALA A 36 55.19 -6.85 -17.26
C ALA A 36 56.30 -6.38 -18.21
N LEU A 37 56.18 -5.20 -18.78
CA LEU A 37 57.24 -4.49 -19.50
C LEU A 37 57.84 -3.44 -18.57
N SER A 38 59.06 -3.71 -18.14
CA SER A 38 59.97 -2.78 -17.46
C SER A 38 60.55 -1.79 -18.46
N GLY A 39 60.15 -0.52 -18.33
CA GLY A 39 60.76 0.59 -19.08
C GLY A 39 61.58 1.45 -18.14
N SER A 40 62.90 1.37 -18.23
CA SER A 40 63.84 2.28 -17.56
C SER A 40 63.90 3.61 -18.30
N ALA A 41 63.62 4.72 -17.65
CA ALA A 41 63.87 6.07 -18.13
C ALA A 41 64.83 6.79 -17.18
N LEU A 42 65.91 7.31 -17.76
CA LEU A 42 66.99 8.02 -17.10
C LEU A 42 66.56 9.30 -16.42
N LEU A 43 67.07 9.49 -15.22
CA LEU A 43 67.00 10.72 -14.43
C LEU A 43 68.09 11.68 -14.86
N ALA A 44 67.74 12.89 -15.27
CA ALA A 44 68.64 14.05 -15.25
C ALA A 44 68.33 14.87 -13.99
N GLY A 45 69.33 15.08 -13.19
CA GLY A 45 69.21 15.74 -11.88
C GLY A 45 69.07 17.25 -11.94
N CYS A 46 68.31 17.77 -11.01
CA CYS A 46 68.46 19.14 -10.45
C CYS A 46 68.46 19.02 -8.94
N SER A 47 69.61 19.30 -8.36
CA SER A 47 69.80 19.41 -6.91
C SER A 47 69.18 20.73 -6.42
N GLN A 48 68.15 20.65 -5.64
CA GLN A 48 67.74 21.75 -4.72
C GLN A 48 67.77 21.22 -3.29
N SER A 49 68.56 21.89 -2.47
CA SER A 49 68.69 21.68 -1.04
C SER A 49 67.35 21.82 -0.38
N ARG A 50 66.87 20.76 0.26
CA ARG A 50 65.71 20.80 1.15
C ARG A 50 66.18 20.92 2.58
N ASP A 51 65.79 22.02 3.21
CA ASP A 51 65.90 22.19 4.64
C ASP A 51 65.06 21.09 5.34
N ALA A 52 65.77 20.29 6.13
CA ALA A 52 65.19 19.26 6.97
C ALA A 52 64.68 19.90 8.24
N ASN A 53 63.44 20.37 8.28
CA ASN A 53 62.66 20.44 9.49
C ASN A 53 61.22 20.96 9.25
N SER A 54 60.39 20.18 8.60
CA SER A 54 58.94 20.33 8.70
C SER A 54 58.32 18.94 8.79
N GLN A 55 58.12 18.45 9.99
CA GLN A 55 57.18 17.34 10.21
C GLN A 55 55.81 17.80 9.72
N PRO A 56 55.12 17.02 8.86
CA PRO A 56 53.72 17.32 8.56
C PRO A 56 52.93 17.23 9.88
N ALA A 57 52.22 18.30 10.19
CA ALA A 57 51.30 18.31 11.34
C ALA A 57 50.37 17.08 11.16
N ALA A 58 50.39 16.22 12.16
CA ALA A 58 49.44 15.11 12.24
C ALA A 58 48.03 15.69 12.14
N GLN A 59 47.33 15.39 11.06
CA GLN A 59 45.90 15.66 10.99
C GLN A 59 45.28 14.97 12.22
N PRO A 60 44.44 15.69 12.99
CA PRO A 60 43.73 15.04 14.09
C PRO A 60 42.96 13.86 13.47
N ALA A 61 43.25 12.67 13.96
CA ALA A 61 42.48 11.50 13.62
C ALA A 61 41.02 11.86 13.87
N LEU A 62 40.20 11.90 12.79
CA LEU A 62 38.76 11.95 12.93
C LEU A 62 38.42 10.82 13.87
N ALA A 63 37.97 11.15 15.09
CA ALA A 63 37.45 10.17 16.02
C ALA A 63 36.42 9.38 15.23
N ALA A 64 36.65 8.07 15.06
CA ALA A 64 35.72 7.20 14.39
C ALA A 64 34.38 7.40 15.09
N GLN A 65 33.43 8.04 14.41
CA GLN A 65 32.08 8.13 14.91
C GLN A 65 31.64 6.71 15.19
N ALA A 66 31.27 6.42 16.44
CA ALA A 66 30.76 5.11 16.80
C ALA A 66 29.59 4.81 15.86
N ASP A 67 29.64 3.63 15.22
CA ASP A 67 28.54 3.18 14.37
C ASP A 67 27.24 3.23 15.19
N PRO A 68 26.27 4.05 14.81
CA PRO A 68 25.01 4.17 15.54
C PRO A 68 24.23 2.85 15.59
N TYR A 69 24.56 1.91 14.71
CA TYR A 69 23.95 0.58 14.59
C TYR A 69 24.88 -0.56 15.02
N ASP A 70 25.88 -0.26 15.85
CA ASP A 70 26.81 -1.27 16.36
C ASP A 70 26.07 -2.38 17.13
N ILE A 71 25.80 -3.46 16.43
CA ILE A 71 25.09 -4.63 16.96
C ILE A 71 25.87 -5.38 18.05
N SER A 72 27.19 -5.11 18.20
CA SER A 72 28.01 -5.71 19.27
C SER A 72 27.58 -5.24 20.67
N ARG A 73 26.84 -4.14 20.77
CA ARG A 73 26.30 -3.58 22.01
C ARG A 73 24.88 -4.00 22.32
N MET A 74 24.27 -4.83 21.47
CA MET A 74 22.90 -5.29 21.66
C MET A 74 22.85 -6.36 22.75
N ASP A 75 21.75 -6.39 23.50
CA ASP A 75 21.41 -7.53 24.34
C ASP A 75 20.95 -8.68 23.41
N LEU A 76 21.91 -9.51 22.97
CA LEU A 76 21.66 -10.63 22.11
C LEU A 76 21.08 -11.86 22.85
N HIS A 77 20.79 -11.73 24.14
CA HIS A 77 20.21 -12.78 24.96
C HIS A 77 18.90 -12.31 25.61
N PRO A 78 17.87 -11.96 24.81
CA PRO A 78 16.60 -11.53 25.37
C PRO A 78 15.98 -12.66 26.20
N LYS A 79 15.30 -12.28 27.28
CA LYS A 79 14.60 -13.24 28.15
C LYS A 79 13.65 -14.11 27.34
N PRO A 80 13.48 -15.39 27.69
CA PRO A 80 12.48 -16.26 27.08
C PRO A 80 11.08 -15.65 27.10
N ALA A 81 10.26 -15.95 26.08
CA ALA A 81 8.85 -15.59 26.10
C ALA A 81 8.12 -16.36 27.20
N THR A 82 7.17 -15.71 27.83
CA THR A 82 6.25 -16.36 28.77
C THR A 82 4.96 -16.76 28.05
N LEU A 83 4.45 -17.92 28.39
CA LEU A 83 3.14 -18.39 27.96
C LEU A 83 2.29 -18.64 29.20
N SER A 84 1.10 -18.08 29.26
CA SER A 84 0.17 -18.26 30.38
C SER A 84 -1.26 -18.47 29.89
N ASN A 85 -2.13 -18.88 30.80
CA ASN A 85 -3.58 -18.93 30.60
C ASN A 85 -4.27 -17.68 31.21
N ASP A 86 -3.49 -16.70 31.65
CA ASP A 86 -4.00 -15.42 32.14
C ASP A 86 -4.47 -14.59 30.94
N ARG A 87 -5.78 -14.59 30.75
CA ARG A 87 -6.41 -13.96 29.61
C ARG A 87 -6.61 -12.48 29.84
N HIS A 88 -6.22 -11.66 28.86
CA HIS A 88 -6.64 -10.27 28.88
C HIS A 88 -8.17 -10.19 28.73
N THR A 89 -8.81 -9.39 29.57
CA THR A 89 -10.24 -9.15 29.55
C THR A 89 -10.54 -7.68 29.25
N GLY A 90 -11.79 -7.40 28.86
CA GLY A 90 -12.23 -6.04 28.57
C GLY A 90 -11.94 -5.60 27.13
N ALA A 91 -12.36 -4.38 26.80
CA ALA A 91 -12.13 -3.79 25.50
C ALA A 91 -10.63 -3.54 25.27
N PHE A 92 -10.21 -3.70 24.03
CA PHE A 92 -8.88 -3.29 23.62
C PHE A 92 -8.75 -1.77 23.80
N SER A 93 -7.68 -1.35 24.46
CA SER A 93 -7.30 0.06 24.58
C SER A 93 -5.95 0.24 23.90
N ALA A 94 -5.92 1.06 22.86
CA ALA A 94 -4.67 1.51 22.31
C ALA A 94 -3.99 2.40 23.35
N GLY A 95 -2.87 1.96 23.93
CA GLY A 95 -2.01 2.79 24.78
C GLY A 95 -1.41 3.96 23.98
N ASP A 96 -0.61 4.79 24.64
CA ASP A 96 -0.01 5.99 24.02
C ASP A 96 0.94 5.67 22.85
N ALA A 97 1.43 4.44 22.75
CA ALA A 97 2.29 3.99 21.67
C ALA A 97 1.54 3.55 20.39
N LEU A 98 0.21 3.56 20.39
CA LEU A 98 -0.62 3.03 19.29
C LEU A 98 -1.48 4.11 18.66
N SER A 99 -1.55 4.13 17.32
CA SER A 99 -2.47 4.97 16.55
C SER A 99 -3.49 4.08 15.83
N ALA A 100 -4.78 4.39 16.00
CA ALA A 100 -5.86 3.61 15.41
C ALA A 100 -6.30 4.13 14.03
N ASP A 101 -5.84 5.30 13.63
CA ASP A 101 -6.14 5.96 12.36
C ASP A 101 -4.86 6.29 11.58
N ALA A 102 -5.00 6.92 10.42
CA ALA A 102 -3.87 7.31 9.59
C ALA A 102 -3.00 8.40 10.23
N ALA A 103 -3.57 9.29 11.04
CA ALA A 103 -2.82 10.32 11.75
C ALA A 103 -1.98 9.68 12.85
N VAL A 104 -0.67 9.70 12.68
CA VAL A 104 0.24 9.05 13.63
C VAL A 104 0.34 9.89 14.90
N ARG A 105 0.12 9.25 16.06
CA ARG A 105 0.28 9.91 17.35
C ARG A 105 1.75 10.32 17.57
N PRO A 106 1.99 11.41 18.28
CA PRO A 106 3.34 11.77 18.71
C PRO A 106 4.01 10.62 19.46
N LEU A 107 5.32 10.48 19.27
CA LEU A 107 6.09 9.47 20.00
C LEU A 107 6.04 9.75 21.50
N SER A 108 5.65 8.76 22.29
CA SER A 108 5.76 8.82 23.75
C SER A 108 7.24 8.97 24.18
N PRO A 109 7.57 9.84 25.13
CA PRO A 109 8.94 10.03 25.61
C PRO A 109 9.47 8.84 26.43
N GLU A 110 8.58 7.99 26.95
CA GLU A 110 8.96 6.87 27.81
C GLU A 110 9.82 5.85 27.06
N PRO A 111 10.96 5.41 27.62
CA PRO A 111 11.85 4.46 26.96
C PRO A 111 11.33 3.02 27.00
N VAL A 112 10.28 2.74 27.74
CA VAL A 112 9.59 1.47 27.80
C VAL A 112 8.21 1.62 27.18
N LYS A 113 7.94 0.84 26.13
CA LYS A 113 6.62 0.81 25.46
C LYS A 113 5.90 -0.46 25.85
N GLU A 114 4.80 -0.34 26.57
CA GLU A 114 3.91 -1.47 26.84
C GLU A 114 2.89 -1.58 25.73
N ILE A 115 2.96 -2.67 24.96
CA ILE A 115 2.14 -2.90 23.77
C ILE A 115 1.30 -4.16 23.99
N ARG A 116 -0.01 -3.98 23.99
CA ARG A 116 -0.97 -5.06 23.99
C ARG A 116 -1.69 -5.10 22.64
N LEU A 117 -1.57 -6.21 21.91
CA LEU A 117 -2.28 -6.43 20.65
C LEU A 117 -2.94 -7.83 20.67
N ASP A 118 -4.10 -7.91 21.30
CA ASP A 118 -4.87 -9.16 21.32
C ASP A 118 -5.39 -9.50 19.92
N THR A 119 -5.52 -10.80 19.63
CA THR A 119 -6.14 -11.26 18.40
C THR A 119 -7.62 -11.52 18.61
N THR A 120 -8.44 -11.05 17.67
CA THR A 120 -9.89 -11.30 17.67
C THR A 120 -10.36 -11.57 16.24
N HIS A 121 -11.55 -12.17 16.12
CA HIS A 121 -12.25 -12.27 14.84
C HIS A 121 -13.37 -11.23 14.82
N LYS A 122 -13.38 -10.37 13.80
CA LYS A 122 -14.30 -9.24 13.68
C LYS A 122 -14.94 -9.18 12.30
N ILE A 123 -16.04 -8.49 12.21
CA ILE A 123 -16.64 -8.12 10.93
C ILE A 123 -16.33 -6.66 10.68
N ILE A 124 -15.70 -6.38 9.56
CA ILE A 124 -15.32 -5.03 9.14
C ILE A 124 -16.14 -4.58 7.95
N ASP A 125 -16.30 -3.27 7.81
CA ASP A 125 -16.83 -2.62 6.61
C ASP A 125 -15.69 -2.42 5.60
N LEU A 126 -15.54 -3.36 4.68
CA LEU A 126 -14.47 -3.33 3.67
C LEU A 126 -14.78 -2.35 2.55
N ALA A 127 -15.99 -2.39 2.04
CA ALA A 127 -16.47 -1.54 0.96
C ALA A 127 -17.97 -1.28 1.12
N PRO A 128 -18.57 -0.29 0.45
CA PRO A 128 -20.01 -0.10 0.42
C PRO A 128 -20.73 -1.41 0.05
N GLY A 129 -21.66 -1.84 0.92
CA GLY A 129 -22.39 -3.10 0.75
C GLY A 129 -21.58 -4.39 0.93
N VAL A 130 -20.37 -4.31 1.51
CA VAL A 130 -19.49 -5.47 1.75
C VAL A 130 -19.01 -5.52 3.18
N LYS A 131 -19.56 -6.43 3.97
CA LYS A 131 -19.07 -6.81 5.29
C LYS A 131 -18.09 -7.97 5.13
N PHE A 132 -16.91 -7.90 5.72
CA PHE A 132 -15.88 -8.94 5.61
C PHE A 132 -15.58 -9.55 6.98
N SER A 133 -15.51 -10.89 7.03
CA SER A 133 -15.11 -11.64 8.23
C SER A 133 -13.59 -11.61 8.33
N ALA A 134 -13.06 -10.72 9.15
CA ALA A 134 -11.63 -10.49 9.33
C ALA A 134 -11.09 -11.15 10.59
N TRP A 135 -9.80 -11.48 10.58
CA TRP A 135 -8.99 -11.77 11.76
C TRP A 135 -8.13 -10.54 12.04
N THR A 136 -8.07 -10.12 13.29
CA THR A 136 -7.55 -8.79 13.62
C THR A 136 -6.50 -8.81 14.73
N PHE A 137 -5.67 -7.79 14.76
CA PHE A 137 -4.95 -7.36 15.94
C PHE A 137 -5.59 -6.09 16.48
N GLY A 138 -5.89 -6.04 17.78
CA GLY A 138 -6.45 -4.84 18.40
C GLY A 138 -7.81 -4.42 17.85
N ASP A 139 -8.63 -5.39 17.42
CA ASP A 139 -10.00 -5.22 16.93
C ASP A 139 -10.14 -4.46 15.58
N THR A 140 -9.04 -4.14 14.88
CA THR A 140 -9.03 -3.36 13.63
C THR A 140 -8.26 -4.04 12.50
N VAL A 141 -8.51 -3.62 11.26
CA VAL A 141 -7.70 -3.95 10.07
C VAL A 141 -7.42 -2.66 9.29
N PRO A 142 -6.16 -2.27 9.12
CA PRO A 142 -4.96 -2.85 9.74
C PRO A 142 -5.03 -2.82 11.26
N GLY A 143 -4.20 -3.63 11.92
CA GLY A 143 -3.93 -3.47 13.34
C GLY A 143 -3.33 -2.09 13.63
N PRO A 144 -3.41 -1.59 14.89
CA PRO A 144 -2.93 -0.26 15.25
C PRO A 144 -1.46 -0.03 14.89
N VAL A 145 -1.14 1.20 14.44
CA VAL A 145 0.24 1.61 14.20
C VAL A 145 0.98 1.73 15.53
N VAL A 146 2.07 0.97 15.68
CA VAL A 146 2.98 1.03 16.83
C VAL A 146 4.07 2.06 16.55
N ARG A 147 4.36 2.96 17.51
CA ARG A 147 5.45 3.93 17.37
C ARG A 147 6.46 3.79 18.52
N ALA A 148 7.73 3.63 18.17
CA ALA A 148 8.84 3.49 19.10
C ALA A 148 10.09 4.19 18.54
N ARG A 149 11.18 4.19 19.32
CA ARG A 149 12.49 4.71 18.92
C ARG A 149 13.53 3.61 19.01
N VAL A 150 14.60 3.72 18.24
CA VAL A 150 15.79 2.87 18.37
C VAL A 150 16.28 2.87 19.81
N GLY A 151 16.35 1.69 20.41
CA GLY A 151 16.77 1.49 21.80
C GLY A 151 15.65 1.51 22.83
N ASP A 152 14.39 1.80 22.46
CA ASP A 152 13.25 1.63 23.37
C ASP A 152 13.06 0.15 23.68
N ARG A 153 12.67 -0.15 24.92
CA ARG A 153 12.32 -1.52 25.32
C ARG A 153 10.84 -1.76 25.11
N ILE A 154 10.53 -2.65 24.19
CA ILE A 154 9.16 -3.06 23.89
C ILE A 154 8.78 -4.23 24.79
N LYS A 155 7.78 -4.04 25.63
CA LYS A 155 7.10 -5.08 26.40
C LYS A 155 5.81 -5.43 25.70
N PHE A 156 5.82 -6.52 24.97
CA PHE A 156 4.69 -6.97 24.19
C PHE A 156 3.90 -8.05 24.92
N SER A 157 2.58 -8.00 24.80
CA SER A 157 1.66 -9.05 25.23
C SER A 157 0.49 -9.21 24.26
N MET A 158 0.06 -10.46 24.08
CA MET A 158 -1.06 -10.82 23.20
C MET A 158 -1.83 -11.98 23.79
N THR A 159 -3.12 -11.81 24.02
CA THR A 159 -4.06 -12.92 24.24
C THR A 159 -4.70 -13.32 22.92
N ASN A 160 -4.71 -14.61 22.61
CA ASN A 160 -5.52 -15.11 21.51
C ASN A 160 -6.99 -15.21 21.96
N ARG A 161 -7.79 -14.25 21.52
CA ARG A 161 -9.22 -14.11 21.83
C ARG A 161 -10.12 -14.56 20.66
N SER A 162 -9.61 -15.41 19.77
CA SER A 162 -10.37 -15.91 18.62
C SER A 162 -11.58 -16.78 18.99
N ASP A 163 -11.66 -17.25 20.24
CA ASP A 163 -12.78 -17.99 20.81
C ASP A 163 -13.93 -17.11 21.33
N GLU A 164 -13.75 -15.78 21.30
CA GLU A 164 -14.82 -14.85 21.68
C GLU A 164 -15.85 -14.70 20.56
N ALA A 165 -17.12 -14.78 20.92
CA ALA A 165 -18.20 -14.57 19.98
C ALA A 165 -18.23 -13.12 19.49
N VAL A 166 -18.44 -12.91 18.20
CA VAL A 166 -18.69 -11.58 17.63
C VAL A 166 -20.14 -11.17 18.01
N PRO A 167 -20.36 -10.09 18.79
CA PRO A 167 -21.67 -9.78 19.33
C PRO A 167 -22.77 -9.52 18.29
N SER A 168 -22.40 -8.93 17.14
CA SER A 168 -23.35 -8.53 16.09
C SER A 168 -23.78 -9.66 15.16
N VAL A 169 -23.05 -10.78 15.16
CA VAL A 169 -23.38 -11.94 14.33
C VAL A 169 -22.91 -13.18 15.08
N ARG A 170 -23.77 -14.17 15.23
CA ARG A 170 -23.39 -15.52 15.68
C ARG A 170 -22.55 -16.24 14.59
N VAL A 171 -21.62 -15.51 14.00
CA VAL A 171 -20.57 -16.03 13.12
C VAL A 171 -19.36 -16.23 13.99
N THR A 172 -19.30 -17.36 14.64
CA THR A 172 -18.03 -17.86 15.13
C THR A 172 -17.23 -18.28 13.89
N ALA A 173 -16.28 -17.46 13.43
CA ALA A 173 -15.13 -18.05 12.79
C ALA A 173 -14.58 -19.08 13.79
N ALA A 174 -14.23 -20.29 13.33
CA ALA A 174 -13.72 -21.29 14.25
C ALA A 174 -12.50 -20.72 14.99
N PRO A 175 -12.42 -20.90 16.33
CA PRO A 175 -11.23 -20.51 17.08
C PRO A 175 -9.99 -21.17 16.48
N MET A 176 -8.89 -20.43 16.37
CA MET A 176 -7.67 -20.97 15.79
C MET A 176 -6.41 -20.40 16.45
N MET A 177 -5.28 -21.06 16.18
CA MET A 177 -3.98 -20.60 16.64
C MET A 177 -3.61 -19.28 15.98
N HIS A 178 -3.01 -18.37 16.74
CA HIS A 178 -2.42 -17.12 16.24
C HIS A 178 -1.06 -16.86 16.87
N SER A 179 -0.25 -16.02 16.25
CA SER A 179 1.05 -15.57 16.74
C SER A 179 1.29 -14.12 16.38
N MET A 180 2.45 -13.60 16.79
CA MET A 180 2.91 -12.26 16.41
C MET A 180 4.34 -12.35 15.92
N ASP A 181 4.59 -11.81 14.74
CA ASP A 181 5.91 -11.59 14.14
C ASP A 181 6.12 -10.08 13.96
N PHE A 182 7.13 -9.50 14.62
CA PHE A 182 7.56 -8.12 14.43
C PHE A 182 8.82 -8.09 13.57
N HIS A 183 8.75 -7.58 12.36
CA HIS A 183 9.93 -7.42 11.50
C HIS A 183 10.99 -6.48 12.11
N ALA A 184 10.60 -5.64 13.05
CA ALA A 184 11.51 -4.75 13.79
C ALA A 184 12.35 -5.47 14.87
N ALA A 185 12.04 -6.73 15.19
CA ALA A 185 12.63 -7.42 16.31
C ALA A 185 13.67 -8.47 15.87
N MET A 186 14.86 -8.39 16.41
CA MET A 186 15.91 -9.40 16.24
C MET A 186 15.84 -10.42 17.38
N VAL A 187 15.01 -11.45 17.23
CA VAL A 187 14.71 -12.45 18.28
C VAL A 187 14.64 -13.86 17.71
N SER A 188 14.63 -14.87 18.59
CA SER A 188 14.40 -16.27 18.19
C SER A 188 12.92 -16.50 17.84
N PRO A 189 12.57 -16.81 16.57
CA PRO A 189 11.18 -17.02 16.18
C PRO A 189 10.53 -18.20 16.89
N GLN A 190 11.29 -19.27 17.16
CA GLN A 190 10.79 -20.46 17.83
C GLN A 190 10.32 -20.19 19.26
N ASP A 191 10.86 -19.15 19.89
CA ASP A 191 10.47 -18.73 21.23
C ASP A 191 9.42 -17.62 21.21
N LYS A 192 9.68 -16.52 20.47
CA LYS A 192 8.86 -15.31 20.52
C LYS A 192 7.62 -15.36 19.61
N TYR A 193 7.74 -16.03 18.44
CA TYR A 193 6.71 -16.01 17.41
C TYR A 193 5.92 -17.33 17.32
N ARG A 194 6.02 -18.17 18.37
CA ARG A 194 5.23 -19.41 18.44
C ARG A 194 3.74 -19.13 18.46
N SER A 195 2.99 -20.00 17.81
CA SER A 195 1.53 -19.94 17.81
C SER A 195 0.97 -20.25 19.19
N VAL A 196 -0.01 -19.47 19.62
CA VAL A 196 -0.71 -19.65 20.90
C VAL A 196 -2.17 -20.05 20.67
N ALA A 197 -2.65 -20.97 21.50
CA ALA A 197 -4.02 -21.45 21.42
C ALA A 197 -5.04 -20.38 21.86
N PRO A 198 -6.31 -20.51 21.43
CA PRO A 198 -7.38 -19.67 21.93
C PRO A 198 -7.41 -19.64 23.46
N GLY A 199 -7.55 -18.45 24.04
CA GLY A 199 -7.53 -18.22 25.49
C GLY A 199 -6.13 -18.09 26.12
N GLN A 200 -5.06 -18.42 25.40
CA GLN A 200 -3.70 -18.28 25.92
C GLN A 200 -3.12 -16.89 25.65
N THR A 201 -2.21 -16.48 26.53
CA THR A 201 -1.46 -15.21 26.45
C THR A 201 0.02 -15.52 26.26
N ILE A 202 0.66 -14.86 25.30
CA ILE A 202 2.10 -14.80 25.14
C ILE A 202 2.59 -13.38 25.48
N ALA A 203 3.73 -13.30 26.19
CA ALA A 203 4.40 -12.04 26.42
C ALA A 203 5.91 -12.19 26.24
N PHE A 204 6.54 -11.19 25.63
CA PHE A 204 7.99 -11.12 25.45
C PHE A 204 8.48 -9.66 25.34
N GLU A 205 9.77 -9.49 25.49
CA GLU A 205 10.44 -8.20 25.35
C GLU A 205 11.41 -8.24 24.18
N PHE A 206 11.56 -7.08 23.49
CA PHE A 206 12.61 -6.86 22.50
C PHE A 206 12.97 -5.38 22.43
N THR A 207 14.12 -5.08 21.83
CA THR A 207 14.59 -3.72 21.57
C THR A 207 14.82 -3.57 20.07
N PRO A 208 14.11 -2.67 19.36
CA PRO A 208 14.39 -2.38 17.98
C PRO A 208 15.72 -1.62 17.86
N ASN A 209 16.59 -2.08 16.96
CA ASN A 209 17.97 -1.62 16.86
C ASN A 209 18.23 -0.75 15.62
N TYR A 210 17.35 -0.82 14.64
CA TYR A 210 17.41 -0.04 13.41
C TYR A 210 16.18 0.83 13.26
N PRO A 211 16.32 2.10 12.81
CA PRO A 211 15.17 2.91 12.45
C PRO A 211 14.52 2.33 11.19
N GLY A 212 13.21 2.45 11.09
CA GLY A 212 12.50 1.94 9.93
C GLY A 212 10.98 1.97 10.08
N VAL A 213 10.32 1.56 9.02
CA VAL A 213 8.89 1.28 8.99
C VAL A 213 8.74 -0.21 8.74
N TYR A 214 8.26 -0.94 9.71
CA TYR A 214 8.25 -2.39 9.72
C TYR A 214 6.83 -2.92 9.72
N MET A 215 6.63 -4.04 9.05
CA MET A 215 5.42 -4.83 9.19
C MET A 215 5.43 -5.58 10.51
N TYR A 216 4.27 -5.77 11.11
CA TYR A 216 4.03 -6.88 12.02
C TYR A 216 2.84 -7.69 11.52
N HIS A 217 2.85 -9.00 11.73
CA HIS A 217 1.79 -9.88 11.24
C HIS A 217 1.69 -11.19 12.02
N CYS A 218 0.65 -11.96 11.75
CA CYS A 218 0.55 -13.31 12.27
C CYS A 218 1.50 -14.26 11.51
N GLY A 219 2.38 -14.96 12.23
CA GLY A 219 3.34 -15.93 11.69
C GLY A 219 2.91 -17.40 11.85
N THR A 220 1.68 -17.67 12.30
CA THR A 220 1.13 -19.03 12.40
C THR A 220 1.11 -19.73 11.04
N PRO A 221 1.39 -21.04 10.94
CA PRO A 221 1.32 -21.79 9.67
C PRO A 221 0.06 -21.49 8.88
N MET A 222 0.19 -21.38 7.55
CA MET A 222 -0.74 -20.77 6.59
C MET A 222 -0.72 -19.23 6.70
N VAL A 223 0.46 -18.66 6.91
CA VAL A 223 0.71 -17.22 7.07
C VAL A 223 0.00 -16.38 6.01
N LEU A 224 -0.02 -16.87 4.77
CA LEU A 224 -0.68 -16.20 3.64
C LEU A 224 -2.16 -15.92 3.92
N GLU A 225 -2.89 -16.90 4.44
CA GLU A 225 -4.31 -16.77 4.77
C GLU A 225 -4.53 -15.86 5.99
N HIS A 226 -3.63 -15.90 6.98
CA HIS A 226 -3.71 -15.02 8.15
C HIS A 226 -3.53 -13.55 7.77
N ILE A 227 -2.54 -13.23 6.94
CA ILE A 227 -2.32 -11.87 6.44
C ILE A 227 -3.51 -11.44 5.56
N ALA A 228 -3.94 -12.28 4.61
CA ALA A 228 -5.06 -11.97 3.72
C ALA A 228 -6.42 -11.84 4.46
N SER A 229 -6.52 -12.36 5.69
CA SER A 229 -7.69 -12.18 6.56
C SER A 229 -7.65 -10.90 7.39
N GLY A 230 -6.51 -10.15 7.40
CA GLY A 230 -6.41 -8.86 8.09
C GLY A 230 -5.39 -8.81 9.24
N MET A 231 -4.62 -9.88 9.48
CA MET A 231 -3.68 -9.94 10.62
C MET A 231 -2.32 -9.32 10.30
N TYR A 232 -2.29 -8.02 10.19
CA TYR A 232 -1.10 -7.22 9.94
C TYR A 232 -1.24 -5.79 10.46
N GLY A 233 -0.12 -5.11 10.61
CA GLY A 233 -0.05 -3.68 10.92
C GLY A 233 1.36 -3.12 10.71
N MET A 234 1.57 -1.88 11.10
CA MET A 234 2.81 -1.12 10.92
C MET A 234 3.44 -0.83 12.28
N MET A 235 4.76 -1.00 12.36
CA MET A 235 5.58 -0.50 13.47
C MET A 235 6.58 0.53 12.93
N ILE A 236 6.50 1.76 13.41
CA ILE A 236 7.45 2.84 13.11
C ILE A 236 8.50 2.87 14.21
N VAL A 237 9.76 2.73 13.84
CA VAL A 237 10.91 2.86 14.72
C VAL A 237 11.67 4.11 14.28
N GLU A 238 11.60 5.18 15.09
CA GLU A 238 12.33 6.42 14.80
C GLU A 238 13.83 6.26 15.06
N PRO A 239 14.67 7.04 14.36
CA PRO A 239 16.08 7.18 14.72
C PRO A 239 16.22 7.63 16.19
N ARG A 240 17.32 7.27 16.85
CA ARG A 240 17.60 7.62 18.24
C ARG A 240 17.47 9.13 18.50
N ASP A 241 17.98 9.94 17.59
CA ASP A 241 17.98 11.41 17.67
C ASP A 241 16.80 12.05 16.93
N GLY A 242 15.82 11.23 16.51
CA GLY A 242 14.68 11.64 15.70
C GLY A 242 15.02 11.75 14.21
N TYR A 243 14.01 12.05 13.42
CA TYR A 243 14.22 12.24 11.97
C TYR A 243 14.94 13.55 11.67
N PRO A 244 15.82 13.58 10.65
CA PRO A 244 16.61 14.77 10.30
C PRO A 244 15.77 15.94 9.74
N THR A 245 14.51 15.71 9.45
CA THR A 245 13.58 16.72 8.92
C THR A 245 12.39 16.90 9.85
N LYS A 246 12.05 18.15 10.14
CA LYS A 246 10.78 18.49 10.78
C LYS A 246 9.68 18.53 9.72
N VAL A 247 8.50 18.06 10.07
CA VAL A 247 7.32 18.01 9.19
C VAL A 247 6.10 18.58 9.93
N ASP A 248 5.12 19.03 9.15
CA ASP A 248 3.88 19.59 9.68
C ASP A 248 2.80 18.51 9.86
N ARG A 249 2.88 17.47 9.03
CA ARG A 249 1.93 16.35 9.02
C ARG A 249 2.65 15.02 8.91
N GLU A 250 2.11 14.01 9.63
CA GLU A 250 2.56 12.62 9.54
C GLU A 250 1.36 11.70 9.37
N TYR A 251 1.40 10.83 8.35
CA TYR A 251 0.36 9.86 8.09
C TYR A 251 0.95 8.47 7.83
N ALA A 252 0.28 7.43 8.34
CA ALA A 252 0.56 6.03 8.04
C ALA A 252 -0.37 5.53 6.93
N ILE A 253 0.20 5.10 5.82
CA ILE A 253 -0.52 4.55 4.66
C ILE A 253 -0.13 3.09 4.50
N ILE A 254 -1.08 2.21 4.71
CA ILE A 254 -0.87 0.76 4.68
C ILE A 254 -1.68 0.18 3.52
N GLN A 255 -1.00 -0.20 2.44
CA GLN A 255 -1.63 -0.91 1.33
C GLN A 255 -1.77 -2.39 1.64
N SER A 256 -2.92 -2.96 1.34
CA SER A 256 -3.19 -4.39 1.54
C SER A 256 -4.22 -4.93 0.56
N GLU A 257 -4.20 -6.25 0.40
CA GLU A 257 -5.04 -6.98 -0.54
C GLU A 257 -6.12 -7.77 0.19
N PHE A 258 -7.36 -7.69 -0.32
CA PHE A 258 -8.47 -8.52 0.15
C PHE A 258 -8.96 -9.44 -0.96
N TYR A 259 -9.12 -10.70 -0.63
CA TYR A 259 -9.54 -11.77 -1.52
C TYR A 259 -10.87 -12.32 -1.02
N THR A 260 -11.97 -11.86 -1.59
CA THR A 260 -13.29 -12.08 -1.01
C THR A 260 -14.18 -12.95 -1.90
N ARG A 261 -14.98 -13.79 -1.25
CA ARG A 261 -16.13 -14.50 -1.85
C ARG A 261 -17.34 -14.33 -0.95
N PRO A 262 -18.56 -14.40 -1.50
CA PRO A 262 -19.77 -14.44 -0.68
C PRO A 262 -19.69 -15.57 0.35
N ASP A 263 -20.19 -15.30 1.55
CA ASP A 263 -20.31 -16.32 2.58
C ASP A 263 -21.13 -17.53 2.08
N PRO A 264 -20.61 -18.78 2.16
CA PRO A 264 -21.34 -19.96 1.69
C PRO A 264 -22.68 -20.16 2.36
N GLN A 265 -22.86 -19.68 3.60
CA GLN A 265 -24.11 -19.73 4.34
C GLN A 265 -25.04 -18.54 4.02
N LYS A 266 -24.65 -17.64 3.12
CA LYS A 266 -25.42 -16.44 2.72
C LYS A 266 -25.84 -15.57 3.90
N ARG A 267 -25.03 -15.51 4.96
CA ARG A 267 -25.31 -14.69 6.14
C ARG A 267 -25.25 -13.20 5.78
N LYS A 268 -25.97 -12.42 6.55
CA LYS A 268 -25.98 -10.96 6.48
C LYS A 268 -25.69 -10.37 7.86
N VAL A 269 -25.09 -9.20 7.88
CA VAL A 269 -24.83 -8.40 9.06
C VAL A 269 -25.48 -7.05 8.82
N ASP A 270 -26.42 -6.67 9.70
CA ASP A 270 -27.20 -5.43 9.54
C ASP A 270 -27.85 -5.31 8.14
N GLY A 271 -28.34 -6.45 7.61
CA GLY A 271 -28.95 -6.53 6.28
C GLY A 271 -27.95 -6.59 5.11
N VAL A 272 -26.65 -6.36 5.34
CA VAL A 272 -25.59 -6.37 4.33
C VAL A 272 -25.00 -7.77 4.18
N PRO A 273 -24.76 -8.28 2.95
CA PRO A 273 -24.11 -9.56 2.71
C PRO A 273 -22.74 -9.67 3.38
N LEU A 274 -22.49 -10.83 4.02
CA LEU A 274 -21.19 -11.17 4.55
C LEU A 274 -20.31 -11.82 3.48
N TYR A 275 -19.03 -11.44 3.46
CA TYR A 275 -17.99 -12.04 2.65
C TYR A 275 -16.92 -12.67 3.54
N VAL A 276 -16.30 -13.71 3.03
CA VAL A 276 -15.22 -14.45 3.69
C VAL A 276 -14.01 -14.55 2.77
N LEU A 277 -12.88 -14.97 3.31
CA LEU A 277 -11.66 -15.19 2.55
C LEU A 277 -11.90 -16.20 1.40
N ASP A 278 -11.41 -15.87 0.21
CA ASP A 278 -11.34 -16.75 -0.95
C ASP A 278 -9.91 -17.28 -1.11
N GLY A 279 -9.63 -18.48 -0.61
CA GLY A 279 -8.31 -19.08 -0.66
C GLY A 279 -7.81 -19.37 -2.08
N ASP A 280 -8.68 -19.58 -3.06
CA ASP A 280 -8.27 -19.80 -4.45
C ASP A 280 -7.79 -18.50 -5.09
N ARG A 281 -8.49 -17.40 -4.85
CA ARG A 281 -8.04 -16.06 -5.27
C ARG A 281 -6.73 -15.66 -4.61
N VAL A 282 -6.53 -15.97 -3.33
CA VAL A 282 -5.27 -15.72 -2.61
C VAL A 282 -4.12 -16.42 -3.32
N ARG A 283 -4.25 -17.72 -3.59
CA ARG A 283 -3.21 -18.50 -4.28
C ARG A 283 -2.99 -18.05 -5.73
N ALA A 284 -4.05 -17.60 -6.41
CA ALA A 284 -3.99 -17.05 -7.75
C ALA A 284 -3.46 -15.61 -7.81
N LYS A 285 -3.23 -14.94 -6.66
CA LYS A 285 -2.81 -13.52 -6.55
C LYS A 285 -3.76 -12.56 -7.26
N THR A 286 -5.07 -12.84 -7.21
CA THR A 286 -6.12 -12.03 -7.85
C THR A 286 -7.01 -11.39 -6.79
N PRO A 287 -6.56 -10.30 -6.13
CA PRO A 287 -7.34 -9.65 -5.10
C PRO A 287 -8.67 -9.12 -5.66
N THR A 288 -9.69 -9.14 -4.82
CA THR A 288 -10.96 -8.47 -5.11
C THR A 288 -10.84 -6.97 -4.86
N TYR A 289 -10.08 -6.61 -3.82
CA TYR A 289 -9.77 -5.23 -3.43
C TYR A 289 -8.29 -5.12 -3.09
N THR A 290 -7.69 -4.02 -3.50
CA THR A 290 -6.40 -3.53 -3.03
C THR A 290 -6.67 -2.15 -2.46
N VAL A 291 -6.41 -1.92 -1.18
CA VAL A 291 -6.91 -0.73 -0.49
C VAL A 291 -5.84 -0.09 0.39
N PHE A 292 -6.03 1.19 0.70
CA PHE A 292 -5.29 1.85 1.77
C PHE A 292 -6.05 1.72 3.09
N ASN A 293 -5.33 1.40 4.15
CA ASN A 293 -5.80 1.30 5.54
C ASN A 293 -7.10 0.48 5.70
N GLY A 294 -7.17 -0.65 4.98
CA GLY A 294 -8.20 -1.68 5.18
C GLY A 294 -9.58 -1.33 4.66
N ARG A 295 -9.76 -0.23 3.92
CA ARG A 295 -11.07 0.20 3.41
C ARG A 295 -11.01 0.71 1.98
N TYR A 296 -11.93 0.23 1.14
CA TYR A 296 -12.10 0.70 -0.22
C TYR A 296 -12.45 2.19 -0.23
N ASN A 297 -11.67 2.99 -0.97
CA ASN A 297 -11.83 4.44 -1.11
C ASN A 297 -11.87 5.22 0.24
N GLY A 298 -11.32 4.65 1.33
CA GLY A 298 -11.41 5.25 2.66
C GLY A 298 -10.90 6.69 2.73
N PHE A 299 -9.80 7.00 2.03
CA PHE A 299 -9.24 8.36 1.93
C PHE A 299 -9.75 9.18 0.74
N VAL A 300 -10.61 8.63 -0.10
CA VAL A 300 -11.43 9.40 -1.05
C VAL A 300 -12.66 9.95 -0.33
N ASP A 301 -13.31 9.09 0.47
CA ASP A 301 -14.49 9.48 1.27
C ASP A 301 -14.12 10.43 2.43
N ASN A 302 -12.91 10.25 3.01
CA ASN A 302 -12.39 11.05 4.12
C ASN A 302 -10.95 11.49 3.82
N PRO A 303 -10.74 12.53 3.03
CA PRO A 303 -9.42 13.00 2.62
C PRO A 303 -8.53 13.39 3.81
N LEU A 304 -7.24 13.14 3.69
CA LEU A 304 -6.25 13.53 4.69
C LEU A 304 -5.99 15.04 4.60
N PRO A 305 -6.12 15.82 5.69
CA PRO A 305 -5.94 17.26 5.62
C PRO A 305 -4.47 17.68 5.52
N ALA A 306 -4.21 18.70 4.69
CA ALA A 306 -2.94 19.43 4.65
C ALA A 306 -3.20 20.91 4.33
N LYS A 307 -2.13 21.72 4.24
CA LYS A 307 -2.19 23.11 3.79
C LYS A 307 -1.07 23.38 2.78
N PRO A 308 -1.27 24.36 1.90
CA PRO A 308 -0.20 24.84 1.04
C PRO A 308 1.04 25.24 1.85
N GLY A 309 2.21 24.83 1.38
CA GLY A 309 3.49 25.07 2.06
C GLY A 309 3.83 24.08 3.18
N GLU A 310 2.88 23.28 3.68
CA GLU A 310 3.16 22.24 4.67
C GLU A 310 4.06 21.15 4.10
N ARG A 311 4.98 20.65 4.92
CA ARG A 311 5.77 19.46 4.65
C ARG A 311 5.02 18.25 5.23
N VAL A 312 4.74 17.29 4.35
CA VAL A 312 4.05 16.05 4.70
C VAL A 312 5.04 14.89 4.68
N ARG A 313 4.97 14.05 5.71
CA ARG A 313 5.65 12.74 5.77
C ARG A 313 4.61 11.65 5.73
N LEU A 314 4.76 10.72 4.77
CA LEU A 314 3.96 9.51 4.73
C LEU A 314 4.86 8.32 5.09
N PHE A 315 4.42 7.55 6.07
CA PHE A 315 4.95 6.22 6.36
C PHE A 315 4.15 5.23 5.50
N VAL A 316 4.75 4.71 4.45
CA VAL A 316 4.07 3.87 3.47
C VAL A 316 4.55 2.43 3.62
N LEU A 317 3.63 1.50 3.81
CA LEU A 317 3.88 0.06 3.89
C LEU A 317 3.01 -0.66 2.86
N ASN A 318 3.62 -1.49 2.01
CA ASN A 318 2.89 -2.46 1.22
C ASN A 318 2.90 -3.83 1.94
N VAL A 319 1.80 -4.17 2.55
CA VAL A 319 1.62 -5.49 3.19
C VAL A 319 1.59 -6.62 2.15
N GLY A 320 1.01 -6.37 1.01
CA GLY A 320 0.68 -7.38 0.03
C GLY A 320 -0.60 -8.13 0.44
N PRO A 321 -0.60 -9.47 0.57
CA PRO A 321 0.55 -10.37 0.76
C PRO A 321 1.31 -10.78 -0.50
N SER A 322 0.87 -10.44 -1.69
CA SER A 322 1.42 -11.03 -2.91
C SER A 322 1.90 -10.04 -3.96
N ASN A 323 1.21 -8.90 -4.13
CA ASN A 323 1.49 -7.95 -5.20
C ASN A 323 2.40 -6.81 -4.73
N THR A 324 3.10 -6.21 -5.68
CA THR A 324 3.88 -4.99 -5.45
C THR A 324 2.97 -3.77 -5.46
N SER A 325 3.48 -2.66 -4.90
CA SER A 325 2.88 -1.33 -4.96
C SER A 325 3.85 -0.36 -5.65
N SER A 326 3.35 0.49 -6.53
CA SER A 326 4.08 1.62 -7.10
C SER A 326 3.48 2.92 -6.57
N PHE A 327 3.82 3.28 -5.34
CA PHE A 327 3.19 4.38 -4.63
C PHE A 327 3.62 5.75 -5.17
N HIS A 328 2.65 6.61 -5.44
CA HIS A 328 2.83 7.97 -5.96
C HIS A 328 1.82 8.94 -5.33
N VAL A 329 2.17 10.22 -5.28
CA VAL A 329 1.26 11.32 -4.96
C VAL A 329 1.23 12.31 -6.12
N VAL A 330 0.11 12.35 -6.85
CA VAL A 330 -0.05 13.16 -8.06
C VAL A 330 0.13 14.64 -7.73
N GLY A 331 0.88 15.35 -8.56
CA GLY A 331 1.17 16.77 -8.39
C GLY A 331 2.31 17.08 -7.43
N THR A 332 3.07 16.06 -6.97
CA THR A 332 4.23 16.23 -6.11
C THR A 332 5.47 15.52 -6.64
N ILE A 333 6.62 15.88 -6.10
CA ILE A 333 7.87 15.12 -6.18
C ILE A 333 8.30 14.84 -4.75
N PHE A 334 8.64 13.59 -4.45
CA PHE A 334 9.22 13.25 -3.16
C PHE A 334 10.62 13.82 -3.07
N ASP A 335 10.80 14.89 -2.32
CA ASP A 335 12.14 15.47 -2.11
C ASP A 335 13.03 14.57 -1.26
N LYS A 336 12.43 13.65 -0.50
CA LYS A 336 13.09 12.56 0.20
C LYS A 336 12.27 11.27 0.11
N VAL A 337 12.97 10.17 -0.10
CA VAL A 337 12.49 8.81 0.08
C VAL A 337 13.50 8.09 0.94
N TRP A 338 13.06 7.56 2.08
CA TRP A 338 13.87 6.67 2.92
C TRP A 338 13.33 5.26 2.77
N PHE A 339 14.05 4.43 2.02
CA PHE A 339 13.65 3.04 1.79
C PHE A 339 13.71 2.25 3.11
N GLU A 340 12.72 1.42 3.37
CA GLU A 340 12.45 0.76 4.66
C GLU A 340 12.30 1.74 5.84
N GLY A 341 12.10 3.03 5.56
CA GLY A 341 11.98 4.06 6.58
C GLY A 341 13.28 4.42 7.29
N ASN A 342 14.43 3.91 6.83
CA ASN A 342 15.73 4.22 7.40
C ASN A 342 16.34 5.43 6.67
N PRO A 343 16.66 6.56 7.38
CA PRO A 343 17.24 7.75 6.76
C PRO A 343 18.58 7.52 6.04
N ASP A 344 19.33 6.47 6.37
CA ASP A 344 20.58 6.13 5.69
C ASP A 344 20.33 5.57 4.28
N ASN A 345 19.15 5.04 4.00
CA ASN A 345 18.72 4.55 2.69
C ASN A 345 17.95 5.64 1.94
N GLN A 346 18.61 6.76 1.58
CA GLN A 346 17.95 7.95 1.07
C GLN A 346 18.07 8.11 -0.44
N TRP A 347 16.92 8.39 -1.09
CA TRP A 347 16.83 8.95 -2.44
C TRP A 347 16.23 10.35 -2.39
N ARG A 348 16.48 11.15 -3.44
CA ARG A 348 15.95 12.51 -3.59
C ARG A 348 15.33 12.70 -4.97
N GLY A 349 14.25 13.48 -5.04
CA GLY A 349 13.60 13.83 -6.30
C GLY A 349 12.93 12.66 -7.00
N ALA A 350 12.40 11.70 -6.23
CA ALA A 350 11.66 10.57 -6.77
C ALA A 350 10.19 10.91 -7.02
N GLN A 351 9.63 10.37 -8.09
CA GLN A 351 8.20 10.54 -8.39
C GLN A 351 7.36 9.40 -7.80
N THR A 352 7.90 8.19 -7.76
CA THR A 352 7.21 6.95 -7.39
C THR A 352 8.17 6.06 -6.63
N VAL A 353 7.69 5.32 -5.65
CA VAL A 353 8.46 4.31 -4.95
C VAL A 353 7.86 2.93 -5.18
N LEU A 354 8.69 1.99 -5.64
CA LEU A 354 8.29 0.59 -5.81
C LEU A 354 8.51 -0.17 -4.50
N LEU A 355 7.44 -0.77 -3.99
CA LEU A 355 7.43 -1.54 -2.75
C LEU A 355 6.99 -2.99 -3.04
N GLY A 356 7.86 -3.94 -2.75
CA GLY A 356 7.48 -5.35 -2.69
C GLY A 356 6.54 -5.65 -1.52
N SER A 357 6.02 -6.88 -1.44
CA SER A 357 5.25 -7.30 -0.25
C SER A 357 6.13 -7.21 0.99
N SER A 358 5.61 -6.62 2.06
CA SER A 358 6.24 -6.22 3.31
C SER A 358 7.31 -5.12 3.22
N ASN A 359 7.63 -4.58 2.04
CA ASN A 359 8.49 -3.42 1.94
C ASN A 359 7.77 -2.12 2.30
N SER A 360 8.56 -1.16 2.75
CA SER A 360 8.08 0.15 3.16
C SER A 360 8.98 1.29 2.68
N ALA A 361 8.50 2.50 2.80
CA ALA A 361 9.28 3.72 2.66
C ALA A 361 8.69 4.84 3.49
N ILE A 362 9.52 5.78 3.89
CA ILE A 362 9.06 7.12 4.25
C ILE A 362 9.24 8.01 3.03
N VAL A 363 8.19 8.71 2.65
CA VAL A 363 8.26 9.75 1.60
C VAL A 363 7.94 11.10 2.19
N GLU A 364 8.71 12.12 1.82
CA GLU A 364 8.47 13.51 2.21
C GLU A 364 8.35 14.41 0.97
N PHE A 365 7.41 15.32 1.04
CA PHE A 365 7.18 16.34 0.01
C PHE A 365 6.57 17.60 0.65
N ILE A 366 6.66 18.72 -0.08
CA ILE A 366 5.96 19.96 0.27
C ILE A 366 4.70 20.03 -0.60
N VAL A 367 3.58 20.37 0.00
CA VAL A 367 2.34 20.66 -0.72
C VAL A 367 2.50 22.00 -1.43
N PRO A 368 2.55 22.07 -2.79
CA PRO A 368 2.94 23.29 -3.48
C PRO A 368 1.87 24.38 -3.46
N GLU A 369 0.61 24.00 -3.55
CA GLU A 369 -0.53 24.94 -3.65
C GLU A 369 -1.82 24.33 -3.10
N ALA A 370 -2.90 25.10 -3.03
CA ALA A 370 -4.21 24.58 -2.65
C ALA A 370 -4.75 23.63 -3.71
N GLY A 371 -5.30 22.47 -3.29
CA GLY A 371 -5.83 21.47 -4.20
C GLY A 371 -5.97 20.09 -3.57
N SER A 372 -6.35 19.13 -4.40
CA SER A 372 -6.49 17.72 -4.05
C SER A 372 -5.34 16.92 -4.66
N TYR A 373 -4.52 16.31 -3.81
CA TYR A 373 -3.36 15.51 -4.20
C TYR A 373 -3.71 14.04 -4.08
N VAL A 374 -3.75 13.33 -5.21
CA VAL A 374 -4.18 11.94 -5.24
C VAL A 374 -3.01 11.02 -4.89
N MET A 375 -3.12 10.32 -3.77
CA MET A 375 -2.26 9.17 -3.47
C MET A 375 -2.76 7.98 -4.28
N VAL A 376 -1.88 7.27 -4.99
CA VAL A 376 -2.28 6.18 -5.87
C VAL A 376 -1.20 5.10 -5.94
N ASP A 377 -1.63 3.85 -6.07
CA ASP A 377 -0.77 2.81 -6.62
C ASP A 377 -0.78 2.90 -8.15
N HIS A 378 0.39 3.18 -8.74
CA HIS A 378 0.54 3.32 -10.19
C HIS A 378 0.40 1.99 -10.96
N HIS A 379 0.28 0.86 -10.29
CA HIS A 379 -0.39 -0.31 -10.85
C HIS A 379 -1.89 -0.02 -10.89
N PHE A 380 -2.37 0.64 -11.93
CA PHE A 380 -3.74 1.17 -11.99
C PHE A 380 -4.83 0.12 -11.82
N ALA A 381 -4.55 -1.16 -12.03
CA ALA A 381 -5.45 -2.23 -11.63
C ALA A 381 -5.70 -2.22 -10.11
N ASN A 382 -4.64 -1.97 -9.29
CA ASN A 382 -4.76 -1.83 -7.84
C ASN A 382 -5.51 -0.55 -7.46
N ALA A 383 -5.21 0.58 -8.12
CA ALA A 383 -5.95 1.83 -7.91
C ALA A 383 -7.45 1.65 -8.19
N SER A 384 -7.80 0.94 -9.27
CA SER A 384 -9.20 0.63 -9.61
C SER A 384 -9.88 -0.30 -8.58
N GLN A 385 -9.10 -1.02 -7.78
CA GLN A 385 -9.57 -1.87 -6.69
C GLN A 385 -9.58 -1.17 -5.33
N GLY A 386 -9.24 0.14 -5.27
CA GLY A 386 -9.32 0.96 -4.07
C GLY A 386 -7.99 1.44 -3.48
N ALA A 387 -6.82 1.14 -4.11
CA ALA A 387 -5.53 1.69 -3.71
C ALA A 387 -5.38 3.15 -4.21
N ILE A 388 -6.28 3.99 -3.76
CA ILE A 388 -6.40 5.42 -4.07
C ILE A 388 -6.84 6.19 -2.83
N GLY A 389 -6.37 7.43 -2.69
CA GLY A 389 -6.75 8.34 -1.61
C GLY A 389 -6.46 9.78 -1.96
N ILE A 390 -6.89 10.73 -1.15
CA ILE A 390 -6.73 12.17 -1.38
C ILE A 390 -6.08 12.82 -0.15
N ILE A 391 -5.09 13.66 -0.40
CA ILE A 391 -4.62 14.67 0.55
C ILE A 391 -5.24 15.99 0.11
N ALA A 392 -6.11 16.56 0.95
CA ALA A 392 -6.81 17.81 0.67
C ALA A 392 -6.04 18.98 1.29
N ALA A 393 -5.52 19.89 0.45
CA ALA A 393 -4.74 21.03 0.88
C ALA A 393 -5.52 22.34 0.68
N GLY A 394 -5.73 23.08 1.77
CA GLY A 394 -6.32 24.41 1.68
C GLY A 394 -7.81 24.50 1.91
N GLY A 395 -8.25 24.05 3.08
CA GLY A 395 -9.63 24.19 3.52
C GLY A 395 -10.57 23.15 2.93
N THR A 396 -11.74 23.04 3.52
CA THR A 396 -12.82 22.14 3.09
C THR A 396 -12.74 21.88 1.61
N GLY A 397 -12.30 20.64 1.24
CA GLY A 397 -11.98 20.29 -0.13
C GLY A 397 -12.95 20.94 -1.09
N ASP A 398 -12.40 21.69 -2.04
CA ASP A 398 -13.25 22.35 -3.01
C ASP A 398 -14.09 21.27 -3.71
N PRO A 399 -15.41 21.24 -3.49
CA PRO A 399 -16.25 20.22 -4.07
C PRO A 399 -16.29 20.32 -5.60
N GLU A 400 -15.77 21.38 -6.20
CA GLU A 400 -15.93 21.64 -7.64
C GLU A 400 -15.13 20.70 -8.54
N HIS A 401 -14.06 20.02 -8.03
CA HIS A 401 -13.29 19.08 -8.86
C HIS A 401 -13.57 17.60 -8.59
N HIS A 402 -14.27 17.28 -7.53
CA HIS A 402 -14.74 15.93 -7.23
C HIS A 402 -16.17 15.98 -6.67
N ASN A 403 -17.04 16.77 -7.32
CA ASN A 403 -18.46 16.75 -7.02
C ASN A 403 -19.09 15.43 -7.45
N ILE A 404 -18.78 14.37 -6.69
CA ILE A 404 -19.79 13.41 -6.32
C ILE A 404 -20.32 13.94 -5.00
N PRO A 405 -21.53 14.51 -4.94
CA PRO A 405 -22.13 14.84 -3.67
C PRO A 405 -22.09 13.58 -2.82
N ALA A 406 -21.82 13.71 -1.52
CA ALA A 406 -22.04 12.64 -0.53
C ALA A 406 -23.55 12.28 -0.44
N THR A 407 -24.32 12.58 -1.45
CA THR A 407 -25.74 12.41 -1.61
C THR A 407 -26.03 11.06 -2.18
N ALA A 408 -26.56 10.21 -1.30
CA ALA A 408 -27.25 8.98 -1.62
C ALA A 408 -26.39 7.93 -2.36
N ALA A 409 -25.71 7.09 -1.59
CA ALA A 409 -25.26 5.81 -2.11
C ALA A 409 -26.47 4.92 -2.41
N PRO A 410 -26.46 4.13 -3.49
CA PRO A 410 -27.51 3.14 -3.73
C PRO A 410 -27.69 2.23 -2.51
N THR A 411 -28.91 1.94 -2.11
CA THR A 411 -29.20 0.94 -1.07
C THR A 411 -29.37 -0.46 -1.64
N ASP A 412 -29.65 -0.56 -2.94
CA ASP A 412 -29.68 -1.84 -3.66
C ASP A 412 -28.26 -2.39 -3.88
N PRO A 413 -27.95 -3.63 -3.45
CA PRO A 413 -26.62 -4.20 -3.57
C PRO A 413 -26.09 -4.29 -5.01
N ALA A 414 -26.98 -4.53 -5.98
CA ALA A 414 -26.56 -4.57 -7.39
C ALA A 414 -26.15 -3.18 -7.89
N ALA A 415 -26.91 -2.15 -7.54
CA ALA A 415 -26.57 -0.77 -7.89
C ALA A 415 -25.32 -0.26 -7.14
N GLN A 416 -25.12 -0.67 -5.88
CA GLN A 416 -23.88 -0.38 -5.14
C GLN A 416 -22.67 -0.96 -5.85
N ARG A 417 -22.73 -2.23 -6.22
CA ARG A 417 -21.65 -2.88 -6.97
C ARG A 417 -21.44 -2.22 -8.33
N GLY A 418 -22.51 -1.93 -9.06
CA GLY A 418 -22.46 -1.24 -10.34
C GLY A 418 -21.82 0.15 -10.24
N LYS A 419 -22.07 0.89 -9.14
CA LYS A 419 -21.39 2.18 -8.86
C LYS A 419 -19.89 1.98 -8.71
N LEU A 420 -19.45 1.05 -7.87
CA LEU A 420 -18.03 0.77 -7.65
C LEU A 420 -17.31 0.38 -8.95
N ASP A 421 -17.92 -0.50 -9.72
CA ASP A 421 -17.35 -0.95 -10.98
C ASP A 421 -17.34 0.17 -12.04
N PHE A 422 -18.35 1.05 -12.04
CA PHE A 422 -18.39 2.25 -12.90
C PHE A 422 -17.24 3.21 -12.55
N GLU A 423 -17.08 3.52 -11.29
CA GLU A 423 -16.02 4.42 -10.80
C GLU A 423 -14.62 3.89 -11.13
N SER A 424 -14.42 2.58 -11.08
CA SER A 424 -13.14 1.95 -11.37
C SER A 424 -12.83 1.77 -12.87
N LYS A 425 -13.83 1.47 -13.70
CA LYS A 425 -13.62 1.06 -15.10
C LYS A 425 -14.10 2.10 -16.12
N CYS A 426 -15.13 2.89 -15.79
CA CYS A 426 -15.83 3.72 -16.76
C CYS A 426 -15.60 5.23 -16.56
N LEU A 427 -15.32 5.66 -15.32
CA LEU A 427 -15.21 7.08 -14.94
C LEU A 427 -14.09 7.83 -15.68
N ALA A 428 -13.05 7.13 -16.12
CA ALA A 428 -11.98 7.73 -16.93
C ALA A 428 -12.50 8.33 -18.25
N CYS A 429 -13.49 7.68 -18.86
CA CYS A 429 -14.02 8.07 -20.17
C CYS A 429 -15.44 8.65 -20.09
N HIS A 430 -16.21 8.35 -19.06
CA HIS A 430 -17.60 8.77 -18.88
C HIS A 430 -17.80 9.54 -17.58
N SER A 431 -18.87 10.32 -17.50
CA SER A 431 -19.40 10.84 -16.25
C SER A 431 -20.88 10.43 -16.10
N ILE A 432 -21.47 10.64 -14.94
CA ILE A 432 -22.91 10.66 -14.73
C ILE A 432 -23.28 11.98 -14.09
N ALA A 433 -24.01 12.82 -14.81
CA ALA A 433 -24.41 14.17 -14.42
C ALA A 433 -23.25 15.20 -14.35
N GLY A 434 -22.06 14.87 -14.85
CA GLY A 434 -20.88 15.74 -14.86
C GLY A 434 -20.47 16.27 -16.23
N GLY A 435 -21.26 15.98 -17.28
CA GLY A 435 -20.98 16.38 -18.67
C GLY A 435 -20.14 15.36 -19.44
N ASP A 436 -20.00 15.60 -20.76
CA ASP A 436 -19.27 14.71 -21.65
C ASP A 436 -17.76 14.74 -21.36
N LYS A 437 -17.11 13.58 -21.47
CA LYS A 437 -15.65 13.40 -21.41
C LYS A 437 -15.14 12.84 -22.75
N LEU A 438 -14.29 11.81 -22.74
CA LEU A 438 -13.90 11.06 -23.93
C LEU A 438 -15.10 10.36 -24.59
N GLY A 439 -16.09 10.00 -23.79
CA GLY A 439 -17.39 9.49 -24.18
C GLY A 439 -18.52 10.33 -23.58
N PRO A 440 -19.79 9.98 -23.88
CA PRO A 440 -20.96 10.70 -23.41
C PRO A 440 -21.13 10.68 -21.90
N ASP A 441 -21.76 11.73 -21.37
CA ASP A 441 -22.36 11.68 -20.03
C ASP A 441 -23.49 10.65 -20.01
N LEU A 442 -23.42 9.74 -19.06
CA LEU A 442 -24.38 8.62 -18.95
C LEU A 442 -25.60 8.97 -18.10
N TYR A 443 -25.75 10.20 -17.57
CA TYR A 443 -26.98 10.62 -16.93
C TYR A 443 -28.18 10.47 -17.88
N GLY A 444 -29.26 9.84 -17.43
CA GLY A 444 -30.42 9.55 -18.25
C GLY A 444 -30.25 8.39 -19.23
N VAL A 445 -29.14 7.65 -19.21
CA VAL A 445 -28.89 6.57 -20.16
C VAL A 445 -29.90 5.45 -20.08
N SER A 446 -30.40 5.10 -18.90
CA SER A 446 -31.42 4.05 -18.72
C SER A 446 -32.81 4.46 -19.24
N LYS A 447 -33.01 5.77 -19.48
CA LYS A 447 -34.22 6.32 -20.11
C LYS A 447 -34.06 6.46 -21.64
N ARG A 448 -32.81 6.69 -22.13
CA ARG A 448 -32.49 6.84 -23.56
C ARG A 448 -32.26 5.53 -24.29
N ARG A 449 -31.93 4.47 -23.57
CA ARG A 449 -31.63 3.13 -24.09
C ARG A 449 -32.37 2.08 -23.25
N ASP A 450 -32.98 1.12 -23.93
CA ASP A 450 -33.60 0.00 -23.25
C ASP A 450 -32.57 -0.97 -22.67
N HIS A 451 -33.06 -1.85 -21.82
CA HIS A 451 -32.24 -2.83 -21.09
C HIS A 451 -31.49 -3.78 -22.05
N GLU A 452 -32.13 -4.17 -23.14
CA GLU A 452 -31.53 -5.10 -24.10
C GLU A 452 -30.41 -4.43 -24.90
N TRP A 453 -30.62 -3.19 -25.34
CA TRP A 453 -29.60 -2.41 -26.03
C TRP A 453 -28.37 -2.18 -25.12
N LEU A 454 -28.58 -1.79 -23.85
CA LEU A 454 -27.50 -1.61 -22.87
C LEU A 454 -26.75 -2.92 -22.61
N THR A 455 -27.47 -4.03 -22.51
CA THR A 455 -26.85 -5.34 -22.32
C THR A 455 -25.96 -5.73 -23.49
N ARG A 456 -26.42 -5.56 -24.73
CA ARG A 456 -25.63 -5.83 -25.93
C ARG A 456 -24.44 -4.89 -26.06
N TRP A 457 -24.64 -3.59 -25.79
CA TRP A 457 -23.59 -2.58 -25.87
C TRP A 457 -22.46 -2.88 -24.85
N LEU A 458 -22.80 -3.12 -23.60
CA LEU A 458 -21.82 -3.41 -22.54
C LEU A 458 -21.13 -4.76 -22.74
N LYS A 459 -21.79 -5.72 -23.41
CA LYS A 459 -21.25 -7.05 -23.68
C LYS A 459 -20.25 -7.06 -24.83
N SER A 460 -20.55 -6.37 -25.92
CA SER A 460 -19.78 -6.42 -27.16
C SER A 460 -19.89 -5.10 -27.94
N PRO A 461 -19.24 -4.01 -27.45
CA PRO A 461 -19.34 -2.71 -28.12
C PRO A 461 -18.84 -2.76 -29.56
N GLU A 462 -17.82 -3.54 -29.88
CA GLU A 462 -17.28 -3.71 -31.24
C GLU A 462 -18.31 -4.28 -32.22
N GLN A 463 -19.12 -5.22 -31.79
CA GLN A 463 -20.21 -5.80 -32.64
C GLN A 463 -21.32 -4.77 -32.87
N MET A 464 -21.64 -4.00 -31.84
CA MET A 464 -22.64 -2.94 -31.94
C MET A 464 -22.15 -1.79 -32.83
N LEU A 465 -20.88 -1.40 -32.75
CA LEU A 465 -20.28 -0.41 -33.65
C LEU A 465 -20.31 -0.86 -35.11
N ALA A 466 -20.24 -2.15 -35.39
CA ALA A 466 -20.34 -2.69 -36.75
C ALA A 466 -21.78 -2.72 -37.30
N SER A 467 -22.80 -2.91 -36.45
CA SER A 467 -24.16 -3.25 -36.87
C SER A 467 -25.25 -2.26 -36.46
N ASP A 468 -25.09 -1.54 -35.35
CA ASP A 468 -26.13 -0.69 -34.75
C ASP A 468 -25.95 0.78 -35.16
N ALA A 469 -27.00 1.40 -35.68
CA ALA A 469 -26.97 2.77 -36.18
C ALA A 469 -26.74 3.81 -35.07
N ALA A 470 -27.26 3.56 -33.86
CA ALA A 470 -27.08 4.46 -32.73
C ALA A 470 -25.65 4.38 -32.18
N ALA A 471 -25.04 3.19 -32.16
CA ALA A 471 -23.65 3.00 -31.80
C ALA A 471 -22.70 3.69 -32.79
N LYS A 472 -22.95 3.56 -34.09
CA LYS A 472 -22.19 4.27 -35.14
C LYS A 472 -22.24 5.78 -34.97
N LYS A 473 -23.42 6.33 -34.69
CA LYS A 473 -23.60 7.78 -34.43
C LYS A 473 -22.78 8.24 -33.22
N LEU A 474 -22.69 7.46 -32.17
CA LEU A 474 -21.85 7.79 -31.02
C LEU A 474 -20.37 7.79 -31.39
N LEU A 475 -19.90 6.82 -32.17
CA LEU A 475 -18.51 6.81 -32.66
C LEU A 475 -18.23 8.05 -33.56
N ASP A 476 -19.17 8.42 -34.41
CA ASP A 476 -19.04 9.61 -35.26
C ASP A 476 -18.97 10.91 -34.42
N GLN A 477 -19.67 10.95 -33.31
CA GLN A 477 -19.68 12.11 -32.42
C GLN A 477 -18.40 12.20 -31.56
N TYR A 478 -18.01 11.12 -30.91
CA TYR A 478 -16.91 11.13 -29.93
C TYR A 478 -15.55 10.74 -30.52
N LYS A 479 -15.52 10.15 -31.72
CA LYS A 479 -14.31 9.73 -32.45
C LYS A 479 -13.44 8.67 -31.74
N VAL A 480 -13.85 8.23 -30.55
CA VAL A 480 -13.17 7.22 -29.74
C VAL A 480 -14.09 6.00 -29.61
N PRO A 481 -13.69 4.82 -30.08
CA PRO A 481 -14.48 3.61 -29.89
C PRO A 481 -14.45 3.19 -28.42
N MET A 482 -15.60 2.82 -27.86
CA MET A 482 -15.67 2.24 -26.53
C MET A 482 -14.96 0.88 -26.52
N PRO A 483 -13.93 0.67 -25.70
CA PRO A 483 -13.24 -0.60 -25.61
C PRO A 483 -14.11 -1.64 -24.92
N ASN A 484 -13.96 -2.91 -25.34
CA ASN A 484 -14.64 -4.03 -24.67
C ASN A 484 -14.04 -4.23 -23.27
N GLN A 485 -14.89 -4.19 -22.26
CA GLN A 485 -14.51 -4.38 -20.86
C GLN A 485 -14.59 -5.85 -20.41
N ASN A 486 -14.90 -6.77 -21.32
CA ASN A 486 -15.05 -8.21 -21.05
C ASN A 486 -16.03 -8.53 -19.91
N LEU A 487 -17.12 -7.77 -19.82
CA LEU A 487 -18.07 -7.89 -18.72
C LEU A 487 -18.88 -9.18 -18.81
N SER A 488 -19.09 -9.82 -17.67
CA SER A 488 -20.05 -10.91 -17.52
C SER A 488 -21.49 -10.38 -17.48
N LEU A 489 -22.48 -11.22 -17.75
CA LEU A 489 -23.89 -10.81 -17.65
C LEU A 489 -24.27 -10.30 -16.25
N PRO A 490 -23.84 -10.92 -15.14
CA PRO A 490 -24.10 -10.37 -13.80
C PRO A 490 -23.52 -8.96 -13.59
N GLU A 491 -22.29 -8.68 -14.04
CA GLU A 491 -21.69 -7.35 -13.96
C GLU A 491 -22.50 -6.33 -14.77
N ILE A 492 -22.92 -6.68 -15.97
CA ILE A 492 -23.76 -5.81 -16.82
C ILE A 492 -25.07 -5.45 -16.11
N GLN A 493 -25.71 -6.42 -15.42
CA GLN A 493 -26.93 -6.15 -14.65
C GLN A 493 -26.66 -5.16 -13.49
N GLN A 494 -25.50 -5.24 -12.87
CA GLN A 494 -25.08 -4.31 -11.81
C GLN A 494 -24.89 -2.89 -12.35
N TYR A 495 -24.25 -2.71 -13.50
CA TYR A 495 -24.14 -1.41 -14.17
C TYR A 495 -25.51 -0.83 -14.51
N ILE A 496 -26.42 -1.65 -15.09
CA ILE A 496 -27.76 -1.18 -15.45
C ILE A 496 -28.56 -0.79 -14.19
N ALA A 497 -28.41 -1.53 -13.09
CA ALA A 497 -29.02 -1.18 -11.82
C ALA A 497 -28.49 0.18 -11.30
N TYR A 498 -27.20 0.41 -11.40
CA TYR A 498 -26.59 1.68 -11.04
C TYR A 498 -27.05 2.84 -11.94
N PHE A 499 -27.12 2.67 -13.24
CA PHE A 499 -27.62 3.70 -14.15
C PHE A 499 -29.07 4.08 -13.86
N LYS A 500 -29.94 3.11 -13.58
CA LYS A 500 -31.31 3.37 -13.17
C LYS A 500 -31.39 4.16 -11.87
N TRP A 501 -30.59 3.79 -10.88
CA TRP A 501 -30.52 4.51 -9.62
C TRP A 501 -30.00 5.93 -9.82
N ALA A 502 -28.93 6.11 -10.61
CA ALA A 502 -28.34 7.41 -10.90
C ALA A 502 -29.31 8.35 -11.61
N ASP A 503 -30.08 7.83 -12.57
CA ASP A 503 -31.11 8.58 -13.31
C ASP A 503 -32.30 9.03 -12.44
N GLN A 504 -32.46 8.44 -11.27
CA GLN A 504 -33.50 8.79 -10.29
C GLN A 504 -33.02 9.72 -9.18
N ASN A 505 -31.74 9.63 -8.82
CA ASN A 505 -31.20 10.22 -7.58
C ASN A 505 -30.15 11.31 -7.82
N LEU A 506 -29.52 11.37 -9.01
CA LEU A 506 -28.55 12.41 -9.34
C LEU A 506 -29.23 13.56 -10.10
N GLN A 507 -28.63 14.74 -10.03
CA GLN A 507 -29.06 15.91 -10.78
C GLN A 507 -27.90 16.38 -11.67
N PRO A 508 -28.13 16.78 -12.95
CA PRO A 508 -27.11 17.39 -13.77
C PRO A 508 -26.61 18.66 -13.11
N GLN A 509 -25.32 18.78 -12.93
CA GLN A 509 -24.73 20.05 -12.49
C GLN A 509 -24.90 21.06 -13.61
N GLY A 510 -25.49 22.23 -13.30
CA GLY A 510 -25.64 23.31 -14.25
C GLY A 510 -24.25 23.66 -14.81
N ARG A 511 -24.14 23.68 -16.16
CA ARG A 511 -22.91 24.12 -16.83
C ARG A 511 -22.58 25.53 -16.37
N THR A 512 -21.61 25.71 -15.48
CA THR A 512 -20.85 26.95 -15.43
C THR A 512 -20.04 26.95 -16.72
N GLN A 513 -20.44 27.77 -17.67
CA GLN A 513 -19.61 28.04 -18.87
C GLN A 513 -18.22 28.44 -18.36
N PRO A 514 -17.13 27.97 -18.99
CA PRO A 514 -15.82 28.50 -18.69
C PRO A 514 -15.91 30.01 -18.93
N GLN A 515 -15.66 30.79 -17.90
CA GLN A 515 -15.57 32.25 -18.03
C GLN A 515 -14.46 32.53 -19.04
N PRO A 516 -14.71 33.24 -20.14
CA PRO A 516 -13.66 33.59 -21.08
C PRO A 516 -12.58 34.32 -20.29
N ALA A 517 -11.33 33.89 -20.43
CA ALA A 517 -10.18 34.52 -19.80
C ALA A 517 -10.26 36.02 -20.03
N ALA A 518 -10.23 36.81 -18.96
CA ALA A 518 -10.26 38.27 -19.06
C ALA A 518 -9.14 38.73 -20.00
N PRO A 519 -9.43 39.52 -21.02
CA PRO A 519 -8.40 40.03 -21.92
C PRO A 519 -7.53 41.01 -21.13
N GLY A 520 -6.25 40.67 -20.89
CA GLY A 520 -5.29 41.63 -20.38
C GLY A 520 -4.42 41.25 -19.19
N ALA A 521 -4.37 40.00 -18.75
CA ALA A 521 -3.33 39.58 -17.80
C ALA A 521 -2.01 39.37 -18.57
N ALA A 522 -1.19 40.42 -18.65
CA ALA A 522 0.19 40.31 -19.15
C ALA A 522 0.98 39.33 -18.28
N LEU A 523 1.59 38.36 -18.94
CA LEU A 523 2.57 37.47 -18.28
C LEU A 523 3.66 38.32 -17.63
N PRO A 524 4.08 38.06 -16.40
CA PRO A 524 5.22 38.74 -15.80
C PRO A 524 6.47 38.48 -16.67
N PRO A 525 7.34 39.50 -16.86
CA PRO A 525 8.50 39.37 -17.70
C PRO A 525 9.41 38.26 -17.20
N SER A 526 9.81 37.37 -18.13
CA SER A 526 10.80 36.34 -17.86
C SER A 526 12.06 36.96 -17.26
N ARG A 527 12.48 36.54 -16.10
CA ARG A 527 13.78 36.92 -15.53
C ARG A 527 14.88 36.45 -16.48
N THR A 528 15.41 37.39 -17.25
CA THR A 528 16.64 37.18 -18.00
C THR A 528 17.76 36.86 -17.03
N LYS A 529 18.43 35.74 -17.23
CA LYS A 529 19.63 35.34 -16.50
C LYS A 529 20.65 36.47 -16.64
N SER A 530 21.01 37.12 -15.54
CA SER A 530 22.19 37.98 -15.48
C SER A 530 23.42 37.10 -15.74
N ALA A 531 24.22 37.44 -16.71
CA ALA A 531 25.50 36.83 -17.00
C ALA A 531 26.45 37.02 -15.82
N PRO A 532 27.34 36.04 -15.52
CA PRO A 532 28.36 36.20 -14.50
C PRO A 532 29.39 37.26 -14.96
N PRO A 533 30.01 37.99 -14.00
CA PRO A 533 31.04 38.99 -14.34
C PRO A 533 32.26 38.30 -14.92
N ALA A 534 32.76 38.85 -16.01
CA ALA A 534 34.02 38.45 -16.61
C ALA A 534 35.20 38.98 -15.79
N GLY A 535 36.20 38.13 -15.56
CA GLY A 535 37.50 38.59 -15.19
C GLY A 535 38.12 37.93 -13.98
N GLU A 536 38.94 36.94 -14.21
CA GLU A 536 40.31 36.88 -13.81
C GLU A 536 40.97 35.61 -14.33
N LYS A 537 42.03 35.76 -15.14
CA LYS A 537 43.01 34.77 -15.53
C LYS A 537 44.27 35.01 -14.74
N PRO A 538 45.24 34.08 -14.73
CA PRO A 538 45.27 32.65 -15.00
C PRO A 538 45.34 31.78 -13.73
#